data_3dc7b5ed138656b94b2f95d181cbf93b
#
_entry.id   3dc7b5ed138656b94b2f95d181cbf93b
#
_cell.length_a   1.000
_cell.length_b   1.000
_cell.length_c   1.000
_cell.angle_alpha   90.00
_cell.angle_beta   90.00
_cell.angle_gamma   90.00
#
_symmetry.space_group_name_H-M   'P 1'
#
loop_
_entity.id
_entity.type
_entity.pdbx_description
1 polymer ?
#
loop_
_entity_poly.entity_id
_entity_poly.type
_entity_poly.pdbx_seq_one_letter_code
_entity_poly.pdbx_strand_id
1 'polypeptide(L)'
;MCIRDRTGRKIIVDSYGGMARHGGGAFSGKDPSKVDRSAAYAGRYVAKNIVAAGLAERCEIQVSYAIGVAQPTSISLNTFGTGKIGDDKIIQLVREVFDLRPYAITTMLDLLHPMYQETAAYGHFGRTPQTKTVGDDTFTTFTWEKTDRADALRAAAGL
;
A
#
# COMPACT_ATOMS: atom_id res chain seq x y z
N MET A 1 2.76 21.13 6.32
CA MET A 1 3.60 19.94 6.57
C MET A 1 3.93 19.88 8.06
N CYS A 2 3.57 18.80 8.75
CA CYS A 2 3.81 18.71 10.20
C CYS A 2 5.30 18.50 10.49
N ILE A 3 5.86 19.26 11.43
CA ILE A 3 7.28 19.17 11.84
C ILE A 3 7.63 17.73 12.31
N ARG A 4 6.68 17.01 12.88
CA ARG A 4 6.85 15.63 13.35
C ARG A 4 7.04 14.60 12.25
N ASP A 5 6.57 14.88 11.03
CA ASP A 5 6.69 14.00 9.86
C ASP A 5 8.00 14.23 9.07
N ARG A 6 8.88 15.10 9.54
CA ARG A 6 10.10 15.47 8.82
C ARG A 6 11.30 14.55 9.01
N THR A 7 11.25 13.60 9.92
CA THR A 7 12.48 12.89 10.31
C THR A 7 12.92 11.84 9.32
N GLY A 8 12.10 11.35 8.41
CA GLY A 8 12.42 10.50 7.25
C GLY A 8 13.50 9.43 7.36
N ARG A 9 14.05 9.19 8.57
CA ARG A 9 15.18 8.27 8.82
C ARG A 9 14.89 7.23 9.90
N LYS A 10 13.63 6.99 10.20
CA LYS A 10 13.22 5.97 11.18
C LYS A 10 12.59 4.79 10.45
N ILE A 11 13.37 4.17 9.57
CA ILE A 11 12.93 3.09 8.69
C ILE A 11 12.29 1.95 9.47
N ILE A 12 12.95 1.52 10.53
CA ILE A 12 12.47 0.36 11.32
C ILE A 12 11.24 0.71 12.16
N VAL A 13 11.10 1.96 12.58
CA VAL A 13 9.87 2.44 13.23
C VAL A 13 8.71 2.45 12.24
N ASP A 14 8.91 3.01 11.06
CA ASP A 14 7.90 3.06 10.00
C ASP A 14 7.50 1.65 9.50
N SER A 15 8.41 0.69 9.56
CA SER A 15 8.23 -0.70 9.12
C SER A 15 7.97 -1.69 10.28
N TYR A 16 7.56 -1.19 11.43
CA TYR A 16 7.12 -2.00 12.57
C TYR A 16 8.16 -3.00 13.09
N GLY A 17 9.41 -2.54 13.26
CA GLY A 17 10.49 -3.37 13.77
C GLY A 17 11.00 -4.43 12.81
N GLY A 18 10.67 -4.32 11.52
CA GLY A 18 11.03 -5.32 10.51
C GLY A 18 10.11 -6.54 10.51
N MET A 19 8.86 -6.38 10.98
CA MET A 19 7.84 -7.45 10.95
C MET A 19 7.60 -7.98 9.53
N ALA A 20 7.62 -7.12 8.54
CA ALA A 20 7.67 -7.48 7.12
C ALA A 20 9.01 -7.05 6.52
N ARG A 21 9.41 -7.67 5.42
CA ARG A 21 10.57 -7.26 4.65
C ARG A 21 10.34 -5.87 4.08
N HIS A 22 11.37 -5.03 4.01
CA HIS A 22 11.27 -3.70 3.45
C HIS A 22 12.48 -3.36 2.58
N GLY A 23 12.30 -2.42 1.64
CA GLY A 23 13.33 -2.01 0.70
C GLY A 23 14.34 -0.99 1.23
N GLY A 24 14.27 -0.62 2.51
CA GLY A 24 15.18 0.33 3.15
C GLY A 24 14.72 1.79 3.11
N GLY A 25 13.55 2.09 2.57
CA GLY A 25 12.97 3.43 2.53
C GLY A 25 12.09 3.75 3.76
N ALA A 26 12.31 4.90 4.40
CA ALA A 26 11.38 5.43 5.39
C ALA A 26 10.19 6.10 4.70
N PHE A 27 9.02 6.11 5.36
CA PHE A 27 7.80 6.74 4.84
C PHE A 27 7.67 8.18 5.28
N SER A 28 7.82 8.42 6.58
CA SER A 28 7.66 9.73 7.21
C SER A 28 8.60 10.77 6.62
N GLY A 29 8.09 11.98 6.38
CA GLY A 29 8.83 13.10 5.81
C GLY A 29 8.94 13.10 4.28
N LYS A 30 8.52 12.04 3.60
CA LYS A 30 8.46 11.97 2.13
C LYS A 30 7.09 12.34 1.62
N ASP A 31 7.05 13.06 0.50
CA ASP A 31 5.81 13.29 -0.24
C ASP A 31 5.41 12.04 -1.04
N PRO A 32 4.16 11.93 -1.53
CA PRO A 32 3.67 10.75 -2.23
C PRO A 32 4.30 10.49 -3.60
N SER A 33 5.11 11.41 -4.14
CA SER A 33 5.89 11.16 -5.34
C SER A 33 7.04 10.17 -5.11
N LYS A 34 7.41 9.94 -3.85
CA LYS A 34 8.47 9.00 -3.47
C LYS A 34 7.89 7.60 -3.30
N VAL A 35 8.33 6.69 -4.15
CA VAL A 35 7.88 5.29 -4.16
C VAL A 35 8.13 4.56 -2.84
N ASP A 36 9.15 4.93 -2.08
CA ASP A 36 9.39 4.40 -0.73
C ASP A 36 8.16 4.53 0.17
N ARG A 37 7.37 5.60 0.01
CA ARG A 37 6.13 5.81 0.76
C ARG A 37 4.92 5.31 -0.03
N SER A 38 4.70 5.78 -1.23
CA SER A 38 3.49 5.48 -2.02
C SER A 38 3.40 4.00 -2.40
N ALA A 39 4.51 3.37 -2.80
CA ALA A 39 4.49 1.95 -3.14
C ALA A 39 4.34 1.05 -1.90
N ALA A 40 4.86 1.45 -0.74
CA ALA A 40 4.62 0.72 0.51
C ALA A 40 3.13 0.77 0.90
N TYR A 41 2.48 1.91 0.72
CA TYR A 41 1.04 2.04 0.94
C TYR A 41 0.23 1.21 -0.07
N ALA A 42 0.62 1.23 -1.35
CA ALA A 42 0.01 0.38 -2.37
C ALA A 42 0.21 -1.11 -2.06
N GLY A 43 1.41 -1.52 -1.63
CA GLY A 43 1.67 -2.89 -1.19
C GLY A 43 0.76 -3.32 -0.04
N ARG A 44 0.58 -2.45 0.96
CA ARG A 44 -0.39 -2.68 2.05
C ARG A 44 -1.81 -2.84 1.52
N TYR A 45 -2.24 -1.96 0.64
CA TYR A 45 -3.56 -1.99 0.04
C TYR A 45 -3.81 -3.30 -0.73
N VAL A 46 -2.87 -3.70 -1.58
CA VAL A 46 -2.95 -4.95 -2.33
C VAL A 46 -3.01 -6.16 -1.40
N ALA A 47 -2.07 -6.29 -0.46
CA ALA A 47 -2.01 -7.42 0.46
C ALA A 47 -3.29 -7.54 1.31
N LYS A 48 -3.83 -6.40 1.77
CA LYS A 48 -5.07 -6.38 2.56
C LYS A 48 -6.28 -6.81 1.73
N ASN A 49 -6.37 -6.39 0.47
CA ASN A 49 -7.44 -6.81 -0.43
C ASN A 49 -7.35 -8.31 -0.78
N ILE A 50 -6.15 -8.87 -0.94
CA ILE A 50 -5.95 -10.32 -1.17
C ILE A 50 -6.50 -11.12 0.01
N VAL A 51 -6.15 -10.72 1.23
CA VAL A 51 -6.65 -11.38 2.46
C VAL A 51 -8.16 -11.19 2.62
N ALA A 52 -8.67 -9.98 2.39
CA ALA A 52 -10.11 -9.69 2.45
C ALA A 52 -10.92 -10.45 1.38
N ALA A 53 -10.34 -10.68 0.20
CA ALA A 53 -10.94 -11.54 -0.83
C ALA A 53 -10.95 -13.02 -0.43
N GLY A 54 -10.26 -13.40 0.64
CA GLY A 54 -10.16 -14.78 1.09
C GLY A 54 -9.24 -15.65 0.23
N LEU A 55 -8.36 -15.05 -0.56
CA LEU A 55 -7.39 -15.77 -1.41
C LEU A 55 -6.23 -16.34 -0.60
N ALA A 56 -5.91 -15.72 0.53
CA ALA A 56 -4.89 -16.18 1.48
C ALA A 56 -5.22 -15.67 2.89
N GLU A 57 -4.70 -16.33 3.92
CA GLU A 57 -4.79 -15.85 5.31
C GLU A 57 -3.69 -14.85 5.64
N ARG A 58 -2.53 -14.99 4.98
CA ARG A 58 -1.37 -14.11 5.11
C ARG A 58 -0.82 -13.78 3.73
N CYS A 59 -0.38 -12.54 3.55
CA CYS A 59 0.18 -12.09 2.28
C CYS A 59 1.29 -11.08 2.52
N GLU A 60 2.44 -11.32 1.90
CA GLU A 60 3.53 -10.35 1.76
C GLU A 60 3.72 -10.07 0.27
N ILE A 61 3.79 -8.80 -0.10
CA ILE A 61 4.06 -8.38 -1.47
C ILE A 61 5.32 -7.53 -1.52
N GLN A 62 6.15 -7.75 -2.51
CA GLN A 62 7.30 -6.92 -2.85
C GLN A 62 7.15 -6.38 -4.25
N VAL A 63 7.31 -5.07 -4.40
CA VAL A 63 7.28 -4.38 -5.69
C VAL A 63 8.59 -3.63 -5.89
N SER A 64 9.21 -3.80 -7.03
CA SER A 64 10.45 -3.09 -7.37
C SER A 64 10.26 -2.16 -8.57
N TYR A 65 10.98 -1.04 -8.56
CA TYR A 65 10.94 -0.01 -9.59
C TYR A 65 12.35 0.32 -10.07
N ALA A 66 12.46 0.72 -11.33
CA ALA A 66 13.67 1.28 -11.89
C ALA A 66 13.47 2.77 -12.20
N ILE A 67 14.49 3.57 -11.99
CA ILE A 67 14.46 5.01 -12.30
C ILE A 67 14.18 5.20 -13.79
N GLY A 68 13.23 6.07 -14.13
CA GLY A 68 12.82 6.35 -15.49
C GLY A 68 11.88 5.32 -16.13
N VAL A 69 11.49 4.26 -15.40
CA VAL A 69 10.55 3.26 -15.87
C VAL A 69 9.28 3.30 -15.01
N ALA A 70 8.15 3.61 -15.64
CA ALA A 70 6.88 3.76 -14.92
C ALA A 70 6.32 2.40 -14.42
N GLN A 71 6.49 1.34 -15.19
CA GLN A 71 6.02 0.01 -14.81
C GLN A 71 6.91 -0.59 -13.72
N PRO A 72 6.33 -1.29 -12.73
CA PRO A 72 7.12 -2.10 -11.80
C PRO A 72 7.99 -3.10 -12.55
N THR A 73 9.27 -3.16 -12.21
CA THR A 73 10.22 -4.11 -12.83
C THR A 73 9.98 -5.54 -12.34
N SER A 74 9.49 -5.68 -11.11
CA SER A 74 9.15 -6.99 -10.54
C SER A 74 8.04 -6.84 -9.51
N ILE A 75 7.16 -7.84 -9.46
CA ILE A 75 6.19 -8.05 -8.39
C ILE A 75 6.41 -9.49 -7.89
N SER A 76 6.70 -9.64 -6.62
CA SER A 76 6.82 -10.91 -5.94
C SER A 76 5.82 -10.98 -4.80
N LEU A 77 5.25 -12.15 -4.57
CA LEU A 77 4.22 -12.37 -3.57
C LEU A 77 4.50 -13.67 -2.83
N ASN A 78 4.21 -13.70 -1.55
CA ASN A 78 4.32 -14.88 -0.71
C ASN A 78 3.09 -14.97 0.20
N THR A 79 2.34 -16.04 0.08
CA THR A 79 1.18 -16.34 0.93
C THR A 79 1.53 -17.24 2.11
N PHE A 80 2.80 -17.58 2.30
CA PHE A 80 3.28 -18.45 3.40
C PHE A 80 2.55 -19.81 3.45
N GLY A 81 2.17 -20.33 2.29
CA GLY A 81 1.44 -21.59 2.19
C GLY A 81 -0.06 -21.51 2.54
N THR A 82 -0.59 -20.31 2.77
CA THR A 82 -2.01 -20.10 3.09
C THR A 82 -2.88 -19.74 1.88
N GLY A 83 -2.27 -19.66 0.69
CA GLY A 83 -2.96 -19.34 -0.56
C GLY A 83 -3.94 -20.44 -0.97
N LYS A 84 -5.17 -20.06 -1.33
CA LYS A 84 -6.15 -20.98 -1.92
C LYS A 84 -5.87 -21.32 -3.38
N ILE A 85 -5.14 -20.44 -4.03
CA ILE A 85 -4.62 -20.61 -5.40
C ILE A 85 -3.12 -20.32 -5.39
N GLY A 86 -2.39 -20.73 -6.43
CA GLY A 86 -0.94 -20.51 -6.49
C GLY A 86 -0.56 -19.04 -6.50
N ASP A 87 0.57 -18.72 -5.85
CA ASP A 87 1.07 -17.35 -5.73
C ASP A 87 1.25 -16.67 -7.10
N ASP A 88 1.70 -17.42 -8.11
CA ASP A 88 1.83 -16.90 -9.49
C ASP A 88 0.49 -16.44 -10.08
N LYS A 89 -0.58 -17.17 -9.80
CA LYS A 89 -1.92 -16.78 -10.25
C LYS A 89 -2.40 -15.54 -9.50
N ILE A 90 -2.13 -15.41 -8.21
CA ILE A 90 -2.44 -14.20 -7.45
C ILE A 90 -1.68 -13.00 -8.01
N ILE A 91 -0.39 -13.15 -8.39
CA ILE A 91 0.40 -12.09 -9.02
C ILE A 91 -0.25 -11.62 -10.34
N GLN A 92 -0.77 -12.55 -11.15
CA GLN A 92 -1.49 -12.18 -12.38
C GLN A 92 -2.73 -11.36 -12.07
N LEU A 93 -3.55 -11.79 -11.10
CA LEU A 93 -4.72 -11.04 -10.66
C LEU A 93 -4.37 -9.65 -10.11
N VAL A 94 -3.27 -9.53 -9.39
CA VAL A 94 -2.78 -8.23 -8.91
C VAL A 94 -2.46 -7.30 -10.09
N ARG A 95 -1.83 -7.80 -11.13
CA ARG A 95 -1.52 -7.01 -12.34
C ARG A 95 -2.75 -6.59 -13.13
N GLU A 96 -3.83 -7.37 -13.08
CA GLU A 96 -5.09 -7.06 -13.75
C GLU A 96 -5.93 -6.04 -12.97
N VAL A 97 -5.97 -6.16 -11.64
CA VAL A 97 -6.87 -5.38 -10.77
C VAL A 97 -6.24 -4.07 -10.30
N PHE A 98 -4.91 -4.03 -10.15
CA PHE A 98 -4.19 -2.88 -9.59
C PHE A 98 -3.19 -2.29 -10.57
N ASP A 99 -3.27 -1.00 -10.77
CA ASP A 99 -2.24 -0.25 -11.48
C ASP A 99 -1.19 0.26 -10.46
N LEU A 100 -0.03 -0.37 -10.47
CA LEU A 100 1.07 -0.07 -9.55
C LEU A 100 2.11 0.91 -10.12
N ARG A 101 1.79 1.62 -11.20
CA ARG A 101 2.64 2.72 -11.69
C ARG A 101 2.60 3.87 -10.68
N PRO A 102 3.70 4.60 -10.44
CA PRO A 102 3.76 5.62 -9.40
C PRO A 102 2.64 6.65 -9.45
N TYR A 103 2.33 7.20 -10.62
CA TYR A 103 1.23 8.15 -10.79
C TYR A 103 -0.14 7.50 -10.52
N ALA A 104 -0.34 6.28 -10.99
CA ALA A 104 -1.60 5.55 -10.77
C ALA A 104 -1.83 5.24 -9.29
N ILE A 105 -0.77 4.95 -8.53
CA ILE A 105 -0.84 4.75 -7.09
C ILE A 105 -1.33 6.03 -6.39
N THR A 106 -0.77 7.19 -6.73
CA THR A 106 -1.19 8.46 -6.11
C THR A 106 -2.65 8.78 -6.39
N THR A 107 -3.14 8.46 -7.58
CA THR A 107 -4.55 8.63 -7.95
C THR A 107 -5.45 7.59 -7.29
N MET A 108 -5.06 6.31 -7.34
CA MET A 108 -5.85 5.19 -6.78
C MET A 108 -6.06 5.32 -5.27
N LEU A 109 -5.04 5.78 -4.56
CA LEU A 109 -5.08 5.95 -3.10
C LEU A 109 -5.34 7.39 -2.66
N ASP A 110 -5.58 8.31 -3.60
CA ASP A 110 -5.90 9.71 -3.33
C ASP A 110 -4.85 10.42 -2.44
N LEU A 111 -3.57 10.18 -2.74
CA LEU A 111 -2.45 10.54 -1.86
C LEU A 111 -2.05 12.02 -1.90
N LEU A 112 -2.67 12.86 -2.74
CA LEU A 112 -2.30 14.25 -2.88
C LEU A 112 -2.93 15.17 -1.83
N HIS A 113 -3.86 14.65 -1.02
CA HIS A 113 -4.47 15.39 0.08
C HIS A 113 -3.58 15.42 1.34
N PRO A 114 -3.77 16.40 2.24
CA PRO A 114 -2.96 16.58 3.44
C PRO A 114 -3.31 15.60 4.56
N MET A 115 -3.32 14.29 4.26
CA MET A 115 -3.76 13.21 5.14
C MET A 115 -2.67 12.67 6.09
N TYR A 116 -1.43 13.15 5.99
CA TYR A 116 -0.26 12.48 6.59
C TYR A 116 0.01 12.84 8.05
N GLN A 117 -0.63 13.86 8.59
CA GLN A 117 -0.41 14.26 9.99
C GLN A 117 -0.70 13.13 10.97
N GLU A 118 -1.71 12.33 10.68
CA GLU A 118 -2.14 11.21 11.54
C GLU A 118 -1.18 10.03 11.51
N THR A 119 -0.35 9.91 10.45
CA THR A 119 0.66 8.88 10.36
C THR A 119 1.86 9.14 11.28
N ALA A 120 1.98 10.34 11.85
CA ALA A 120 3.05 10.71 12.77
C ALA A 120 2.91 10.07 14.16
N ALA A 121 1.76 9.49 14.48
CA ALA A 121 1.50 8.80 15.75
C ALA A 121 0.74 7.49 15.49
N TYR A 122 1.08 6.46 16.25
CA TYR A 122 0.44 5.13 16.18
C TYR A 122 0.58 4.40 14.85
N GLY A 123 1.56 4.78 14.04
CA GLY A 123 1.95 4.08 12.80
C GLY A 123 1.10 4.40 11.57
N HIS A 124 1.53 3.83 10.45
CA HIS A 124 0.97 4.05 9.12
C HIS A 124 -0.12 3.04 8.75
N PHE A 125 -0.11 1.84 9.35
CA PHE A 125 -0.95 0.71 8.98
C PHE A 125 -1.86 0.26 10.13
N GLY A 126 -2.87 -0.55 9.80
CA GLY A 126 -3.81 -1.06 10.80
C GLY A 126 -4.81 -0.01 11.30
N ARG A 127 -4.93 1.12 10.60
CA ARG A 127 -5.81 2.22 10.93
C ARG A 127 -7.16 2.09 10.21
N THR A 128 -8.15 2.79 10.71
CA THR A 128 -9.46 2.85 10.05
C THR A 128 -9.52 4.08 9.15
N PRO A 129 -9.93 3.95 7.86
CA PRO A 129 -10.19 5.08 7.00
C PRO A 129 -11.24 6.03 7.62
N GLN A 130 -10.97 7.32 7.59
CA GLN A 130 -11.85 8.36 8.13
C GLN A 130 -11.99 9.49 7.12
N THR A 131 -13.20 10.03 7.00
CA THR A 131 -13.44 11.23 6.20
C THR A 131 -13.06 12.46 7.01
N LYS A 132 -12.28 13.36 6.41
CA LYS A 132 -11.87 14.64 7.01
C LYS A 132 -12.18 15.79 6.06
N THR A 133 -12.45 16.94 6.66
CA THR A 133 -12.59 18.21 5.96
C THR A 133 -11.56 19.19 6.48
N VAL A 134 -10.80 19.79 5.58
CA VAL A 134 -9.81 20.84 5.87
C VAL A 134 -10.07 22.00 4.92
N GLY A 135 -10.62 23.09 5.44
CA GLY A 135 -11.15 24.16 4.60
C GLY A 135 -12.34 23.67 3.78
N ASP A 136 -12.28 23.85 2.47
CA ASP A 136 -13.30 23.39 1.53
C ASP A 136 -13.03 21.97 0.99
N ASP A 137 -11.91 21.36 1.39
CA ASP A 137 -11.46 20.07 0.87
C ASP A 137 -11.92 18.93 1.78
N THR A 138 -12.61 17.94 1.22
CA THR A 138 -13.06 16.74 1.93
C THR A 138 -12.41 15.51 1.31
N PHE A 139 -11.69 14.75 2.12
CA PHE A 139 -10.94 13.57 1.67
C PHE A 139 -10.97 12.43 2.71
N THR A 140 -10.56 11.24 2.30
CA THR A 140 -10.46 10.07 3.17
C THR A 140 -9.01 9.86 3.58
N THR A 141 -8.74 9.68 4.89
CA THR A 141 -7.42 9.29 5.41
C THR A 141 -7.26 7.76 5.37
N PHE A 142 -6.00 7.28 5.40
CA PHE A 142 -5.68 5.86 5.42
C PHE A 142 -6.36 5.05 4.30
N THR A 143 -6.42 5.61 3.10
CA THR A 143 -7.06 5.01 1.93
C THR A 143 -6.50 3.62 1.59
N TRP A 144 -5.23 3.38 1.91
CA TRP A 144 -4.55 2.08 1.75
C TRP A 144 -5.05 0.98 2.71
N GLU A 145 -5.94 1.32 3.62
CA GLU A 145 -6.61 0.36 4.49
C GLU A 145 -8.01 -0.06 3.98
N LYS A 146 -8.47 0.47 2.84
CA LYS A 146 -9.72 0.05 2.20
C LYS A 146 -9.60 -1.37 1.64
N THR A 147 -10.74 -2.07 1.58
CA THR A 147 -10.86 -3.43 1.01
C THR A 147 -11.86 -3.48 -0.15
N ASP A 148 -12.01 -2.36 -0.83
CA ASP A 148 -12.97 -2.13 -1.92
C ASP A 148 -12.63 -2.86 -3.23
N ARG A 149 -11.47 -3.49 -3.33
CA ARG A 149 -11.06 -4.35 -4.46
C ARG A 149 -11.19 -5.84 -4.16
N ALA A 150 -11.61 -6.23 -2.97
CA ALA A 150 -11.71 -7.63 -2.58
C ALA A 150 -12.68 -8.41 -3.46
N ASP A 151 -13.86 -7.85 -3.78
CA ASP A 151 -14.85 -8.50 -4.64
C ASP A 151 -14.37 -8.63 -6.08
N ALA A 152 -13.66 -7.61 -6.60
CA ALA A 152 -13.05 -7.69 -7.93
C ALA A 152 -12.00 -8.79 -8.00
N LEU A 153 -11.16 -8.93 -6.97
CA LEU A 153 -10.18 -10.02 -6.88
C LEU A 153 -10.84 -11.39 -6.80
N ARG A 154 -11.91 -11.51 -6.01
CA ARG A 154 -12.69 -12.75 -5.87
C ARG A 154 -13.30 -13.16 -7.20
N ALA A 155 -13.96 -12.24 -7.88
CA ALA A 155 -14.56 -12.48 -9.20
C ALA A 155 -13.50 -12.87 -10.25
N ALA A 156 -12.36 -12.19 -10.27
CA ALA A 156 -11.26 -12.51 -11.19
C ALA A 156 -10.60 -13.87 -10.87
N ALA A 157 -10.63 -14.30 -9.61
CA ALA A 157 -10.14 -15.62 -9.19
C ALA A 157 -11.12 -16.75 -9.53
N GLY A 158 -12.39 -16.44 -9.86
CA GLY A 158 -13.44 -17.42 -10.09
C GLY A 158 -14.01 -18.03 -8.81
N LEU A 159 -14.03 -17.26 -7.71
CA LEU A 159 -14.50 -17.65 -6.38
C LEU A 159 -15.75 -16.87 -5.97
#